data_ef7fd10718ae08ba55e017fded3597eb
#
_entry.id   ef7fd10718ae08ba55e017fded3597eb
#
_cell.length_a   1.000
_cell.length_b   1.000
_cell.length_c   1.000
_cell.angle_alpha   90.00
_cell.angle_beta   90.00
_cell.angle_gamma   90.00
#
_symmetry.space_group_name_H-M   'P 1'
#
loop_
_entity.id
_entity.type
_entity.pdbx_description
1 polymer ?
#
loop_
_entity_poly.entity_id
_entity_poly.type
_entity_poly.pdbx_seq_one_letter_code
_entity_poly.pdbx_strand_id
1 'polypeptide(L)'
;MKKFDNFKDAFKFVSDIVEKGVNNSKEAIAEQVYKDSNEFTYRESGDMYKSGELHSNFKEGIIVERTPYVRRRYYEGGKPGAGNKKAQPRWFDKTVAKYKKDYQKMAVDSMNRAKKEV
;
A
#
# COMPACT_ATOMS: atom_id res chain seq x y z
N MET A 1 31.88 4.32 9.38
CA MET A 1 30.98 3.64 10.33
C MET A 1 30.77 4.52 11.55
N LYS A 2 29.53 4.73 11.93
CA LYS A 2 29.20 5.55 13.09
C LYS A 2 29.47 4.78 14.38
N LYS A 3 30.17 5.40 15.33
CA LYS A 3 30.43 4.83 16.65
C LYS A 3 29.38 5.33 17.66
N PHE A 4 29.01 4.47 18.58
CA PHE A 4 28.08 4.79 19.64
C PHE A 4 28.75 4.59 20.99
N ASP A 5 28.53 5.52 21.91
CA ASP A 5 29.13 5.46 23.25
C ASP A 5 28.43 4.46 24.17
N ASN A 6 27.16 4.14 23.86
CA ASN A 6 26.39 3.20 24.67
C ASN A 6 25.25 2.58 23.83
N PHE A 7 24.64 1.55 24.42
CA PHE A 7 23.54 0.81 23.80
C PHE A 7 22.32 1.70 23.50
N LYS A 8 22.01 2.64 24.38
CA LYS A 8 20.87 3.55 24.23
C LYS A 8 20.98 4.38 22.95
N ASP A 9 22.16 4.93 22.67
CA ASP A 9 22.40 5.73 21.48
C ASP A 9 22.32 4.89 20.20
N ALA A 10 22.88 3.68 20.24
CA ALA A 10 22.80 2.75 19.12
C ALA A 10 21.35 2.35 18.82
N PHE A 11 20.56 2.07 19.84
CA PHE A 11 19.15 1.71 19.72
C PHE A 11 18.33 2.86 19.14
N LYS A 12 18.57 4.08 19.61
CA LYS A 12 17.89 5.28 19.07
C LYS A 12 18.19 5.46 17.58
N PHE A 13 19.44 5.27 17.17
CA PHE A 13 19.83 5.39 15.76
C PHE A 13 19.05 4.41 14.89
N VAL A 14 18.97 3.15 15.29
CA VAL A 14 18.22 2.12 14.57
C VAL A 14 16.72 2.46 14.53
N SER A 15 16.17 2.89 15.65
CA SER A 15 14.76 3.28 15.76
C SER A 15 14.42 4.43 14.82
N ASP A 16 15.29 5.45 14.74
CA ASP A 16 15.10 6.60 13.86
C ASP A 16 15.14 6.18 12.37
N ILE A 17 16.02 5.25 12.00
CA ILE A 17 16.07 4.72 10.64
C ILE A 17 14.77 4.00 10.27
N VAL A 18 14.28 3.14 11.15
CA VAL A 18 13.04 2.38 10.94
C VAL A 18 11.86 3.32 10.80
N GLU A 19 11.70 4.27 11.70
CA GLU A 19 10.62 5.24 11.68
C GLU A 19 10.63 6.06 10.39
N LYS A 20 11.77 6.59 10.00
CA LYS A 20 11.91 7.38 8.79
C LYS A 20 11.66 6.55 7.53
N GLY A 21 12.18 5.34 7.47
CA GLY A 21 11.96 4.41 6.36
C GLY A 21 10.49 4.06 6.20
N VAL A 22 9.79 3.77 7.29
CA VAL A 22 8.35 3.49 7.28
C VAL A 22 7.57 4.71 6.80
N ASN A 23 7.85 5.89 7.35
CA ASN A 23 7.15 7.11 6.98
C ASN A 23 7.38 7.49 5.50
N ASN A 24 8.61 7.31 4.99
CA ASN A 24 8.93 7.61 3.60
C ASN A 24 8.30 6.64 2.61
N SER A 25 8.08 5.37 3.01
CA SER A 25 7.53 4.34 2.12
C SER A 25 6.02 4.22 2.16
N LYS A 26 5.37 4.65 3.23
CA LYS A 26 3.93 4.48 3.48
C LYS A 26 3.07 4.99 2.33
N GLU A 27 3.28 6.24 1.93
CA GLU A 27 2.53 6.88 0.86
C GLU A 27 2.77 6.19 -0.48
N ALA A 28 4.05 5.96 -0.82
CA ALA A 28 4.42 5.35 -2.09
C ALA A 28 3.86 3.93 -2.23
N ILE A 29 3.95 3.12 -1.19
CA ILE A 29 3.42 1.75 -1.19
C ILE A 29 1.90 1.77 -1.28
N ALA A 30 1.22 2.62 -0.50
CA ALA A 30 -0.24 2.71 -0.54
C ALA A 30 -0.74 3.13 -1.93
N GLU A 31 -0.13 4.11 -2.56
CA GLU A 31 -0.46 4.52 -3.93
C GLU A 31 -0.21 3.38 -4.93
N GLN A 32 0.89 2.65 -4.77
CA GLN A 32 1.21 1.55 -5.67
C GLN A 32 0.24 0.39 -5.51
N VAL A 33 -0.11 0.03 -4.27
CA VAL A 33 -1.14 -1.00 -4.01
C VAL A 33 -2.47 -0.59 -4.63
N TYR A 34 -2.86 0.65 -4.47
CA TYR A 34 -4.10 1.17 -5.05
C TYR A 34 -4.10 1.06 -6.58
N LYS A 35 -3.02 1.46 -7.23
CA LYS A 35 -2.87 1.36 -8.69
C LYS A 35 -2.85 -0.10 -9.16
N ASP A 36 -2.10 -0.96 -8.47
CA ASP A 36 -1.98 -2.37 -8.82
C ASP A 36 -3.30 -3.11 -8.61
N SER A 37 -4.09 -2.73 -7.61
CA SER A 37 -5.40 -3.34 -7.34
C SER A 37 -6.38 -3.16 -8.51
N ASN A 38 -6.15 -2.19 -9.35
CA ASN A 38 -6.96 -1.93 -10.54
C ASN A 38 -6.97 -3.12 -11.50
N GLU A 39 -5.96 -3.99 -11.45
CA GLU A 39 -5.92 -5.24 -12.23
C GLU A 39 -7.07 -6.17 -11.86
N PHE A 40 -7.50 -6.17 -10.58
CA PHE A 40 -8.49 -7.11 -10.04
C PHE A 40 -9.82 -6.47 -9.66
N THR A 41 -9.96 -5.16 -9.81
CA THR A 41 -11.15 -4.43 -9.38
C THR A 41 -12.26 -4.49 -10.42
N TYR A 42 -13.50 -4.63 -9.97
CA TYR A 42 -14.68 -4.54 -10.84
C TYR A 42 -14.84 -3.10 -11.33
N ARG A 43 -15.12 -2.94 -12.63
CA ARG A 43 -15.17 -1.63 -13.29
C ARG A 43 -16.48 -1.39 -14.05
N GLU A 44 -17.61 -1.72 -13.43
CA GLU A 44 -18.92 -1.54 -14.10
C GLU A 44 -19.17 -0.08 -14.48
N SER A 45 -18.80 0.86 -13.58
CA SER A 45 -19.00 2.30 -13.81
C SER A 45 -17.76 3.16 -13.59
N GLY A 46 -16.70 2.58 -13.03
CA GLY A 46 -15.52 3.32 -12.62
C GLY A 46 -15.66 4.12 -11.31
N ASP A 47 -16.86 4.19 -10.74
CA ASP A 47 -17.11 4.98 -9.53
C ASP A 47 -16.36 4.42 -8.31
N MET A 48 -16.21 3.12 -8.24
CA MET A 48 -15.52 2.45 -7.15
C MET A 48 -14.04 2.85 -7.09
N TYR A 49 -13.38 2.90 -8.25
CA TYR A 49 -11.99 3.35 -8.35
C TYR A 49 -11.86 4.84 -8.02
N LYS A 50 -12.74 5.67 -8.57
CA LYS A 50 -12.74 7.11 -8.30
C LYS A 50 -12.95 7.43 -6.83
N SER A 51 -13.77 6.64 -6.13
CA SER A 51 -14.00 6.84 -4.69
C SER A 51 -12.71 6.65 -3.88
N GLY A 52 -11.81 5.76 -4.33
CA GLY A 52 -10.52 5.55 -3.70
C GLY A 52 -9.64 6.80 -3.74
N GLU A 53 -9.63 7.52 -4.86
CA GLU A 53 -8.88 8.77 -4.98
C GLU A 53 -9.40 9.86 -4.02
N LEU A 54 -10.72 9.92 -3.83
CA LEU A 54 -11.37 10.93 -3.01
C LEU A 54 -11.25 10.66 -1.50
N HIS A 55 -11.29 9.39 -1.09
CA HIS A 55 -11.43 9.01 0.32
C HIS A 55 -10.17 8.42 0.94
N SER A 56 -9.19 8.04 0.14
CA SER A 56 -7.94 7.47 0.65
C SER A 56 -7.02 8.56 1.21
N ASN A 57 -6.24 8.17 2.20
CA ASN A 57 -5.17 8.99 2.74
C ASN A 57 -3.84 8.25 2.56
N PHE A 58 -3.22 8.42 1.41
CA PHE A 58 -2.00 7.70 1.06
C PHE A 58 -0.83 8.06 1.95
N LYS A 59 -0.75 9.29 2.43
CA LYS A 59 0.29 9.71 3.38
C LYS A 59 0.30 8.86 4.64
N GLU A 60 -0.88 8.50 5.11
CA GLU A 60 -1.04 7.64 6.28
C GLU A 60 -1.09 6.16 5.94
N GLY A 61 -0.92 5.81 4.67
CA GLY A 61 -0.97 4.42 4.21
C GLY A 61 -2.38 3.84 4.21
N ILE A 62 -3.40 4.68 4.11
CA ILE A 62 -4.81 4.27 4.18
C ILE A 62 -5.44 4.31 2.79
N ILE A 63 -5.99 3.19 2.35
CA ILE A 63 -6.75 3.07 1.11
C ILE A 63 -8.21 2.83 1.46
N VAL A 64 -9.10 3.69 0.94
CA VAL A 64 -10.54 3.60 1.20
C VAL A 64 -11.31 3.78 -0.10
N GLU A 65 -12.16 2.82 -0.42
CA GLU A 65 -13.13 2.93 -1.50
C GLU A 65 -14.54 2.96 -0.89
N ARG A 66 -15.32 3.99 -1.21
CA ARG A 66 -16.64 4.22 -0.64
C ARG A 66 -17.69 4.41 -1.72
N THR A 67 -18.35 3.33 -2.10
CA THR A 67 -19.59 3.37 -2.87
C THR A 67 -20.59 2.47 -2.15
N PRO A 68 -21.90 2.63 -2.40
CA PRO A 68 -22.91 1.81 -1.69
C PRO A 68 -22.70 0.31 -1.85
N TYR A 69 -22.07 -0.14 -2.91
CA TYR A 69 -21.90 -1.55 -3.23
C TYR A 69 -20.48 -2.08 -3.04
N VAL A 70 -19.50 -1.24 -2.69
CA VAL A 70 -18.09 -1.64 -2.65
C VAL A 70 -17.81 -2.78 -1.69
N ARG A 71 -18.37 -2.73 -0.50
CA ARG A 71 -18.20 -3.77 0.52
C ARG A 71 -18.76 -5.12 0.06
N ARG A 72 -19.94 -5.11 -0.52
CA ARG A 72 -20.57 -6.31 -1.04
C ARG A 72 -19.74 -6.93 -2.15
N ARG A 73 -19.27 -6.12 -3.10
CA ARG A 73 -18.43 -6.56 -4.20
C ARG A 73 -17.11 -7.15 -3.70
N TYR A 74 -16.52 -6.55 -2.69
CA TYR A 74 -15.26 -7.00 -2.13
C TYR A 74 -15.33 -8.41 -1.55
N TYR A 75 -16.38 -8.70 -0.81
CA TYR A 75 -16.53 -10.01 -0.15
C TYR A 75 -17.29 -11.05 -0.97
N GLU A 76 -18.33 -10.65 -1.65
CA GLU A 76 -19.21 -11.55 -2.39
C GLU A 76 -18.93 -11.60 -3.89
N GLY A 77 -18.19 -10.62 -4.40
CA GLY A 77 -17.95 -10.46 -5.82
C GLY A 77 -19.07 -9.75 -6.54
N GLY A 78 -18.88 -9.57 -7.82
CA GLY A 78 -19.85 -8.95 -8.71
C GLY A 78 -20.13 -9.85 -9.89
N LYS A 79 -20.66 -9.27 -10.97
CA LYS A 79 -20.82 -9.95 -12.24
C LYS A 79 -19.44 -10.39 -12.74
N PRO A 80 -19.21 -11.68 -13.02
CA PRO A 80 -17.88 -12.15 -13.45
C PRO A 80 -17.35 -11.34 -14.64
N GLY A 81 -16.13 -10.83 -14.48
CA GLY A 81 -15.45 -10.07 -15.53
C GLY A 81 -16.02 -8.70 -15.85
N ALA A 82 -16.94 -8.15 -15.05
CA ALA A 82 -17.59 -6.86 -15.31
C ALA A 82 -16.56 -5.73 -15.49
N GLY A 83 -16.44 -5.22 -16.73
CA GLY A 83 -15.49 -4.18 -17.11
C GLY A 83 -14.01 -4.55 -17.00
N ASN A 84 -13.69 -5.74 -16.52
CA ASN A 84 -12.32 -6.23 -16.33
C ASN A 84 -12.33 -7.76 -16.21
N LYS A 85 -11.68 -8.44 -17.15
CA LYS A 85 -11.65 -9.92 -17.19
C LYS A 85 -11.03 -10.56 -15.95
N LYS A 86 -10.15 -9.85 -15.25
CA LYS A 86 -9.47 -10.33 -14.04
C LYS A 86 -10.15 -9.91 -12.75
N ALA A 87 -11.29 -9.20 -12.85
CA ALA A 87 -12.03 -8.74 -11.67
C ALA A 87 -12.47 -9.91 -10.79
N GLN A 88 -12.24 -9.79 -9.50
CA GLN A 88 -12.55 -10.83 -8.51
C GLN A 88 -12.74 -10.22 -7.12
N PRO A 89 -13.45 -10.92 -6.22
CA PRO A 89 -13.57 -10.44 -4.84
C PRO A 89 -12.20 -10.39 -4.15
N ARG A 90 -12.13 -9.61 -3.10
CA ARG A 90 -10.89 -9.42 -2.30
C ARG A 90 -9.70 -8.93 -3.14
N TRP A 91 -9.94 -7.96 -4.02
CA TRP A 91 -8.93 -7.49 -4.97
C TRP A 91 -7.67 -6.93 -4.30
N PHE A 92 -7.77 -6.30 -3.11
CA PHE A 92 -6.57 -5.87 -2.38
C PHE A 92 -5.75 -7.04 -1.87
N ASP A 93 -6.39 -8.08 -1.33
CA ASP A 93 -5.70 -9.29 -0.89
C ASP A 93 -4.98 -9.98 -2.06
N LYS A 94 -5.63 -10.04 -3.21
CA LYS A 94 -5.03 -10.62 -4.43
C LYS A 94 -3.86 -9.78 -4.92
N THR A 95 -3.99 -8.46 -4.89
CA THR A 95 -2.92 -7.54 -5.28
C THR A 95 -1.70 -7.70 -4.40
N VAL A 96 -1.89 -7.69 -3.09
CA VAL A 96 -0.78 -7.83 -2.13
C VAL A 96 -0.11 -9.20 -2.29
N ALA A 97 -0.87 -10.26 -2.49
CA ALA A 97 -0.30 -11.59 -2.70
C ALA A 97 0.56 -11.66 -3.96
N LYS A 98 0.09 -11.04 -5.06
CA LYS A 98 0.81 -11.06 -6.34
C LYS A 98 2.08 -10.22 -6.32
N TYR A 99 2.03 -9.03 -5.74
CA TYR A 99 3.12 -8.05 -5.79
C TYR A 99 3.88 -7.89 -4.46
N LYS A 100 3.73 -8.83 -3.56
CA LYS A 100 4.34 -8.79 -2.22
C LYS A 100 5.83 -8.48 -2.24
N LYS A 101 6.58 -9.13 -3.13
CA LYS A 101 8.04 -8.93 -3.24
C LYS A 101 8.39 -7.50 -3.67
N ASP A 102 7.59 -6.92 -4.57
CA ASP A 102 7.80 -5.56 -5.04
C ASP A 102 7.57 -4.54 -3.91
N TYR A 103 6.53 -4.74 -3.10
CA TYR A 103 6.25 -3.87 -1.95
C TYR A 103 7.32 -4.01 -0.87
N GLN A 104 7.80 -5.22 -0.62
CA GLN A 104 8.90 -5.46 0.31
C GLN A 104 10.18 -4.74 -0.15
N LYS A 105 10.47 -4.79 -1.44
CA LYS A 105 11.62 -4.08 -2.01
C LYS A 105 11.48 -2.58 -1.84
N MET A 106 10.31 -2.01 -2.08
CA MET A 106 10.04 -0.58 -1.87
C MET A 106 10.33 -0.18 -0.43
N ALA A 107 9.89 -0.98 0.54
CA ALA A 107 10.15 -0.73 1.95
C ALA A 107 11.65 -0.80 2.29
N VAL A 108 12.34 -1.82 1.82
CA VAL A 108 13.79 -1.99 2.05
C VAL A 108 14.58 -0.85 1.42
N ASP A 109 14.27 -0.47 0.19
CA ASP A 109 14.94 0.64 -0.50
C ASP A 109 14.73 1.96 0.24
N SER A 110 13.53 2.18 0.78
CA SER A 110 13.22 3.36 1.58
C SER A 110 14.02 3.41 2.89
N MET A 111 14.15 2.26 3.57
CA MET A 111 14.97 2.16 4.78
C MET A 111 16.46 2.38 4.48
N ASN A 112 16.96 1.87 3.36
CA ASN A 112 18.35 2.09 2.96
C ASN A 112 18.62 3.56 2.65
N ARG A 113 17.67 4.27 2.05
CA ARG A 113 17.77 5.72 1.87
C ARG A 113 17.76 6.46 3.20
N ALA A 114 16.88 6.04 4.12
CA ALA A 114 16.80 6.64 5.45
C ALA A 114 18.10 6.54 6.23
N LYS A 115 18.85 5.45 6.06
CA LYS A 115 20.18 5.29 6.67
C LYS A 115 21.14 6.41 6.32
N LYS A 116 21.07 6.90 5.07
CA LYS A 116 21.95 7.96 4.57
C LYS A 116 21.55 9.33 5.11
N GLU A 117 20.29 9.48 5.51
CA GLU A 117 19.74 10.76 5.97
C GLU A 117 19.78 10.92 7.50
N VAL A 118 19.98 9.83 8.23
CA VAL A 118 20.09 9.79 9.69
C VAL A 118 21.57 9.66 10.19
#